data_6c1c3bb2cf7bb09ca1a4b1613f40da4f
#
_entry.id   6c1c3bb2cf7bb09ca1a4b1613f40da4f
#
_cell.length_a   1.000
_cell.length_b   1.000
_cell.length_c   1.000
_cell.angle_alpha   90.00
_cell.angle_beta   90.00
_cell.angle_gamma   90.00
#
_symmetry.space_group_name_H-M   'P 1'
#
loop_
_entity.id
_entity.type
_entity.pdbx_description
1 polymer ?
#
loop_
_entity_poly.entity_id
_entity_poly.type
_entity_poly.pdbx_seq_one_letter_code
_entity_poly.pdbx_strand_id
1 'polypeptide(L)'
;MLREPAHAVPETVAQRLGKLRVLVVPFVACSENGDLVCFSKPGGETHSAVWMEADGCTHLVLPCRELDTHDTGFEFLASIAELLRPKLKGVELEAYTRILEEELRTEIRGEIDEEAAAAKQPVLRNRSLRARNLEQFERYRDISFVSTLAEYMHGLWHDVQIRLGSEHLPYAQLRRRMEMLADLFPPNPGYRVFAEDLEEK
;
A
#
# COMPACT_ATOMS: atom_id res chain seq x y z
N MET A 1 -6.29 -16.85 -9.05
CA MET A 1 -5.73 -16.19 -7.87
C MET A 1 -5.40 -14.70 -8.15
N LEU A 2 -4.40 -14.31 -8.94
CA LEU A 2 -4.00 -12.90 -9.12
C LEU A 2 -4.63 -12.16 -10.30
N ARG A 3 -5.47 -12.80 -11.12
CA ARG A 3 -6.03 -12.19 -12.34
C ARG A 3 -6.90 -10.96 -12.01
N GLU A 4 -7.82 -11.11 -11.08
CA GLU A 4 -8.76 -10.03 -10.71
C GLU A 4 -8.05 -8.88 -9.99
N PRO A 5 -7.24 -9.10 -8.93
CA PRO A 5 -6.50 -8.00 -8.32
C PRO A 5 -5.53 -7.32 -9.30
N ALA A 6 -4.93 -8.05 -10.26
CA ALA A 6 -4.08 -7.43 -11.28
C ALA A 6 -4.85 -6.51 -12.25
N HIS A 7 -6.12 -6.83 -12.54
CA HIS A 7 -6.98 -5.94 -13.34
C HIS A 7 -7.42 -4.68 -12.60
N ALA A 8 -7.44 -4.72 -11.27
CA ALA A 8 -7.75 -3.55 -10.43
C ALA A 8 -6.57 -2.55 -10.33
N VAL A 9 -5.34 -2.99 -10.64
CA VAL A 9 -4.19 -2.08 -10.66
C VAL A 9 -4.40 -1.03 -11.75
N PRO A 10 -4.41 0.29 -11.43
CA PRO A 10 -4.58 1.34 -12.42
C PRO A 10 -3.51 1.27 -13.53
N GLU A 11 -3.90 1.53 -14.76
CA GLU A 11 -2.99 1.47 -15.91
C GLU A 11 -1.78 2.40 -15.72
N THR A 12 -1.99 3.57 -15.15
CA THR A 12 -0.92 4.54 -14.84
C THR A 12 0.09 3.99 -13.82
N VAL A 13 -0.32 3.16 -12.86
CA VAL A 13 0.55 2.44 -11.93
C VAL A 13 1.34 1.38 -12.68
N ALA A 14 0.65 0.54 -13.47
CA ALA A 14 1.28 -0.54 -14.23
C ALA A 14 2.33 -0.01 -15.23
N GLN A 15 2.04 1.10 -15.92
CA GLN A 15 2.98 1.75 -16.84
C GLN A 15 4.26 2.23 -16.15
N ARG A 16 4.15 2.75 -14.91
CA ARG A 16 5.32 3.22 -14.14
C ARG A 16 6.18 2.09 -13.60
N LEU A 17 5.57 0.97 -13.27
CA LEU A 17 6.29 -0.23 -12.83
C LEU A 17 7.05 -0.88 -14.00
N GLY A 18 6.51 -0.78 -15.21
CA GLY A 18 7.08 -1.41 -16.38
C GLY A 18 6.84 -2.92 -16.41
N LYS A 19 7.84 -3.69 -16.83
CA LYS A 19 7.68 -5.15 -16.92
C LYS A 19 7.75 -5.77 -15.53
N LEU A 20 6.68 -6.44 -15.13
CA LEU A 20 6.58 -7.18 -13.89
C LEU A 20 6.31 -8.66 -14.18
N ARG A 21 7.07 -9.55 -13.57
CA ARG A 21 6.79 -10.99 -13.51
C ARG A 21 6.48 -11.38 -12.08
N VAL A 22 5.35 -12.07 -11.89
CA VAL A 22 4.95 -12.54 -10.57
C VAL A 22 5.11 -14.05 -10.51
N LEU A 23 5.85 -14.53 -9.53
CA LEU A 23 6.01 -15.93 -9.21
C LEU A 23 5.32 -16.21 -7.88
N VAL A 24 4.24 -17.00 -7.92
CA VAL A 24 3.55 -17.42 -6.70
C VAL A 24 4.18 -18.74 -6.22
N VAL A 25 4.60 -18.74 -4.95
CA VAL A 25 5.33 -19.87 -4.33
C VAL A 25 4.71 -20.25 -2.98
N PRO A 26 4.95 -21.47 -2.46
CA PRO A 26 4.42 -21.81 -1.15
C PRO A 26 4.96 -20.94 -0.02
N PHE A 27 6.29 -20.79 0.10
CA PHE A 27 6.96 -20.02 1.12
C PHE A 27 8.22 -19.35 0.59
N VAL A 28 8.60 -18.22 1.19
CA VAL A 28 9.91 -17.59 1.05
C VAL A 28 10.54 -17.49 2.43
N ALA A 29 11.64 -18.20 2.66
CA ALA A 29 12.37 -18.21 3.91
C ALA A 29 13.51 -17.18 3.88
N CYS A 30 13.71 -16.47 5.00
CA CYS A 30 14.91 -15.69 5.24
C CYS A 30 16.10 -16.62 5.52
N SER A 31 17.24 -16.40 4.88
CA SER A 31 18.47 -17.11 5.19
C SER A 31 19.69 -16.18 5.16
N GLU A 32 20.78 -16.58 5.81
CA GLU A 32 22.04 -15.80 5.81
C GLU A 32 22.63 -15.60 4.41
N ASN A 33 22.31 -16.49 3.47
CA ASN A 33 22.80 -16.45 2.09
C ASN A 33 21.80 -15.86 1.08
N GLY A 34 20.72 -15.25 1.56
CA GLY A 34 19.63 -14.70 0.75
C GLY A 34 18.33 -15.48 0.89
N ASP A 35 17.30 -15.04 0.18
CA ASP A 35 15.96 -15.59 0.28
C ASP A 35 15.84 -16.91 -0.48
N LEU A 36 15.15 -17.89 0.10
CA LEU A 36 14.97 -19.23 -0.43
C LEU A 36 13.48 -19.54 -0.64
N VAL A 37 13.14 -20.00 -1.83
CA VAL A 37 11.80 -20.58 -2.09
C VAL A 37 11.74 -21.97 -1.46
N CYS A 38 10.76 -22.17 -0.57
CA CYS A 38 10.53 -23.43 0.13
C CYS A 38 9.16 -24.02 -0.21
N PHE A 39 9.08 -25.35 -0.38
CA PHE A 39 7.82 -26.07 -0.63
C PHE A 39 7.14 -26.57 0.67
N SER A 40 7.89 -26.63 1.75
CA SER A 40 7.41 -26.91 3.10
C SER A 40 7.65 -25.71 4.00
N LYS A 41 6.85 -25.56 5.08
CA LYS A 41 7.01 -24.46 6.02
C LYS A 41 8.40 -24.48 6.62
N PRO A 42 9.19 -23.39 6.48
CA PRO A 42 10.51 -23.28 7.11
C PRO A 42 10.38 -23.14 8.63
N GLY A 43 11.42 -23.53 9.36
CA GLY A 43 11.47 -23.38 10.83
C GLY A 43 11.87 -21.99 11.34
N GLY A 44 12.15 -21.05 10.43
CA GLY A 44 12.58 -19.68 10.73
C GLY A 44 11.63 -18.61 10.18
N GLU A 45 12.12 -17.39 10.10
CA GLU A 45 11.37 -16.24 9.57
C GLU A 45 11.04 -16.42 8.07
N THR A 46 9.88 -15.90 7.68
CA THR A 46 9.40 -15.90 6.30
C THR A 46 9.10 -14.48 5.86
N HIS A 47 9.25 -14.20 4.57
CA HIS A 47 8.80 -12.96 3.95
C HIS A 47 7.35 -13.03 3.50
N SER A 48 6.64 -11.90 3.53
CA SER A 48 5.34 -11.74 2.88
C SER A 48 5.47 -11.58 1.36
N ALA A 49 6.55 -10.93 0.90
CA ALA A 49 6.93 -10.84 -0.50
C ALA A 49 8.41 -10.47 -0.62
N VAL A 50 9.02 -10.81 -1.74
CA VAL A 50 10.38 -10.34 -2.10
C VAL A 50 10.42 -10.01 -3.59
N TRP A 51 11.28 -9.09 -3.99
CA TRP A 51 11.47 -8.77 -5.41
C TRP A 51 12.92 -8.46 -5.75
N MET A 52 13.21 -8.62 -7.02
CA MET A 52 14.52 -8.28 -7.59
C MET A 52 14.34 -7.70 -8.98
N GLU A 53 15.25 -6.82 -9.39
CA GLU A 53 15.32 -6.32 -10.75
C GLU A 53 16.38 -7.08 -11.53
N ALA A 54 15.99 -7.70 -12.64
CA ALA A 54 16.88 -8.40 -13.56
C ALA A 54 16.38 -8.27 -14.99
N ASP A 55 17.30 -8.07 -15.94
CA ASP A 55 17.04 -8.00 -17.37
C ASP A 55 15.95 -6.95 -17.78
N GLY A 56 15.90 -5.83 -17.05
CA GLY A 56 14.88 -4.78 -17.24
C GLY A 56 13.46 -5.21 -16.90
N CYS A 57 13.32 -6.18 -16.01
CA CYS A 57 12.07 -6.70 -15.50
C CYS A 57 12.14 -6.81 -13.97
N THR A 58 11.09 -6.39 -13.28
CA THR A 58 10.94 -6.66 -11.85
C THR A 58 10.35 -8.05 -11.67
N HIS A 59 10.99 -8.88 -10.87
CA HIS A 59 10.53 -10.22 -10.50
C HIS A 59 10.02 -10.18 -9.08
N LEU A 60 8.70 -10.29 -8.89
CA LEU A 60 8.05 -10.35 -7.59
C LEU A 60 7.78 -11.82 -7.25
N VAL A 61 8.28 -12.28 -6.11
CA VAL A 61 8.02 -13.62 -5.56
C VAL A 61 7.05 -13.48 -4.38
N LEU A 62 5.88 -14.08 -4.51
CA LEU A 62 4.77 -13.93 -3.58
C LEU A 62 4.44 -15.29 -2.94
N PRO A 63 4.67 -15.49 -1.63
CA PRO A 63 4.23 -16.68 -0.93
C PRO A 63 2.70 -16.70 -0.75
N CYS A 64 2.10 -17.90 -0.82
CA CYS A 64 0.64 -18.05 -0.76
C CYS A 64 0.14 -19.17 0.16
N ARG A 65 1.04 -19.96 0.78
CA ARG A 65 0.59 -21.19 1.46
C ARG A 65 -0.20 -20.96 2.73
N GLU A 66 0.07 -19.85 3.46
CA GLU A 66 -0.60 -19.50 4.69
C GLU A 66 -1.69 -18.42 4.50
N LEU A 67 -1.87 -17.97 3.27
CA LEU A 67 -2.85 -16.97 2.88
C LEU A 67 -3.99 -17.62 2.10
N ASP A 68 -5.18 -17.10 2.24
CA ASP A 68 -6.26 -17.42 1.33
C ASP A 68 -6.11 -16.66 0.00
N THR A 69 -7.07 -16.83 -0.90
CA THR A 69 -7.02 -16.18 -2.23
C THR A 69 -7.16 -14.67 -2.13
N HIS A 70 -7.94 -14.17 -1.18
CA HIS A 70 -8.15 -12.75 -0.95
C HIS A 70 -6.89 -12.13 -0.35
N ASP A 71 -6.34 -12.72 0.71
CA ASP A 71 -5.13 -12.22 1.36
C ASP A 71 -3.92 -12.24 0.41
N THR A 72 -3.80 -13.29 -0.41
CA THR A 72 -2.76 -13.33 -1.46
C THR A 72 -2.93 -12.20 -2.49
N GLY A 73 -4.18 -11.85 -2.82
CA GLY A 73 -4.49 -10.73 -3.70
C GLY A 73 -4.13 -9.38 -3.05
N PHE A 74 -4.41 -9.22 -1.77
CA PHE A 74 -4.05 -8.02 -1.02
C PHE A 74 -2.53 -7.85 -0.91
N GLU A 75 -1.78 -8.92 -0.57
CA GLU A 75 -0.32 -8.92 -0.53
C GLU A 75 0.31 -8.55 -1.88
N PHE A 76 -0.30 -9.02 -2.98
CA PHE A 76 0.10 -8.59 -4.32
C PHE A 76 -0.08 -7.08 -4.50
N LEU A 77 -1.24 -6.49 -4.13
CA LEU A 77 -1.50 -5.06 -4.25
C LEU A 77 -0.60 -4.23 -3.33
N ALA A 78 -0.32 -4.70 -2.11
CA ALA A 78 0.64 -4.09 -1.20
C ALA A 78 2.05 -4.05 -1.81
N SER A 79 2.52 -5.17 -2.38
CA SER A 79 3.80 -5.24 -3.08
C SER A 79 3.87 -4.28 -4.28
N ILE A 80 2.77 -4.12 -5.03
CA ILE A 80 2.66 -3.13 -6.12
C ILE A 80 2.83 -1.70 -5.59
N ALA A 81 2.21 -1.37 -4.45
CA ALA A 81 2.33 -0.06 -3.83
C ALA A 81 3.77 0.22 -3.35
N GLU A 82 4.43 -0.75 -2.73
CA GLU A 82 5.82 -0.66 -2.31
C GLU A 82 6.78 -0.46 -3.49
N LEU A 83 6.61 -1.24 -4.56
CA LEU A 83 7.41 -1.13 -5.79
C LEU A 83 7.22 0.22 -6.50
N LEU A 84 6.03 0.80 -6.41
CA LEU A 84 5.72 2.10 -7.02
C LEU A 84 6.34 3.27 -6.24
N ARG A 85 6.32 3.21 -4.90
CA ARG A 85 6.70 4.35 -4.06
C ARG A 85 8.06 4.97 -4.43
N PRO A 86 9.17 4.23 -4.62
CA PRO A 86 10.46 4.80 -4.98
C PRO A 86 10.50 5.42 -6.40
N LYS A 87 9.53 5.09 -7.25
CA LYS A 87 9.42 5.62 -8.62
C LYS A 87 8.67 6.96 -8.69
N LEU A 88 8.05 7.39 -7.58
CA LEU A 88 7.33 8.66 -7.49
C LEU A 88 8.26 9.82 -7.15
N LYS A 89 8.01 10.95 -7.78
CA LYS A 89 8.71 12.22 -7.51
C LYS A 89 8.08 12.95 -6.33
N GLY A 90 8.86 13.80 -5.66
CA GLY A 90 8.36 14.60 -4.53
C GLY A 90 7.12 15.44 -4.86
N VAL A 91 7.05 15.99 -6.07
CA VAL A 91 5.89 16.79 -6.53
C VAL A 91 4.60 15.97 -6.58
N GLU A 92 4.66 14.68 -6.87
CA GLU A 92 3.50 13.79 -6.93
C GLU A 92 3.00 13.42 -5.53
N LEU A 93 3.88 13.45 -4.54
CA LEU A 93 3.55 13.22 -3.13
C LEU A 93 3.12 14.48 -2.40
N GLU A 94 3.24 15.66 -3.03
CA GLU A 94 2.96 16.93 -2.36
C GLU A 94 1.48 17.03 -1.93
N ALA A 95 0.55 16.59 -2.77
CA ALA A 95 -0.88 16.59 -2.43
C ALA A 95 -1.15 15.67 -1.23
N TYR A 96 -0.57 14.47 -1.22
CA TYR A 96 -0.68 13.54 -0.09
C TYR A 96 -0.04 14.13 1.19
N THR A 97 1.13 14.74 1.06
CA THR A 97 1.81 15.42 2.16
C THR A 97 0.91 16.46 2.82
N ARG A 98 0.22 17.28 2.04
CA ARG A 98 -0.71 18.32 2.55
C ARG A 98 -1.89 17.70 3.30
N ILE A 99 -2.44 16.58 2.83
CA ILE A 99 -3.50 15.87 3.53
C ILE A 99 -3.01 15.39 4.90
N LEU A 100 -1.86 14.73 4.97
CA LEU A 100 -1.29 14.25 6.23
C LEU A 100 -0.96 15.41 7.19
N GLU A 101 -0.46 16.53 6.68
CA GLU A 101 -0.20 17.72 7.49
C GLU A 101 -1.48 18.31 8.10
N GLU A 102 -2.57 18.32 7.36
CA GLU A 102 -3.87 18.76 7.83
C GLU A 102 -4.42 17.81 8.89
N GLU A 103 -4.38 16.52 8.65
CA GLU A 103 -4.80 15.48 9.60
C GLU A 103 -4.01 15.57 10.92
N LEU A 104 -2.71 15.78 10.85
CA LEU A 104 -1.87 15.99 12.04
C LEU A 104 -2.22 17.30 12.78
N ARG A 105 -2.62 18.35 12.05
CA ARG A 105 -3.04 19.61 12.62
C ARG A 105 -4.39 19.51 13.34
N THR A 106 -5.31 18.71 12.77
CA THR A 106 -6.64 18.43 13.32
C THR A 106 -6.67 17.26 14.31
N GLU A 107 -5.49 16.77 14.70
CA GLU A 107 -5.32 15.72 15.72
C GLU A 107 -5.93 14.35 15.37
N ILE A 108 -6.07 14.05 14.09
CA ILE A 108 -6.45 12.71 13.66
C ILE A 108 -5.37 11.72 14.09
N ARG A 109 -5.72 10.77 14.97
CA ARG A 109 -4.78 9.82 15.57
C ARG A 109 -4.73 8.48 14.84
N GLY A 110 -5.86 7.99 14.37
CA GLY A 110 -5.97 6.69 13.71
C GLY A 110 -5.21 6.62 12.39
N GLU A 111 -4.95 5.38 11.94
CA GLU A 111 -4.30 5.07 10.66
C GLU A 111 -4.94 3.84 9.98
N ILE A 112 -4.54 3.57 8.73
CA ILE A 112 -5.06 2.48 7.92
C ILE A 112 -4.64 1.13 8.51
N ASP A 113 -3.37 1.03 8.92
CA ASP A 113 -2.78 -0.18 9.45
C ASP A 113 -1.84 0.11 10.64
N GLU A 114 -1.31 -0.95 11.23
CA GLU A 114 -0.43 -0.88 12.38
C GLU A 114 0.94 -0.27 12.04
N GLU A 115 1.45 -0.49 10.83
CA GLU A 115 2.75 0.03 10.41
C GLU A 115 2.70 1.55 10.23
N ALA A 116 1.68 2.06 9.54
CA ALA A 116 1.44 3.49 9.41
C ALA A 116 1.16 4.14 10.78
N ALA A 117 0.41 3.47 11.65
CA ALA A 117 0.17 3.93 13.02
C ALA A 117 1.47 4.02 13.84
N ALA A 118 2.33 3.01 13.76
CA ALA A 118 3.64 3.01 14.42
C ALA A 118 4.54 4.14 13.89
N ALA A 119 4.57 4.36 12.58
CA ALA A 119 5.33 5.43 11.96
C ALA A 119 4.81 6.84 12.30
N LYS A 120 3.50 6.99 12.55
CA LYS A 120 2.86 8.25 12.97
C LYS A 120 3.20 8.65 14.40
N GLN A 121 3.38 7.68 15.31
CA GLN A 121 3.57 7.95 16.73
C GLN A 121 4.74 8.90 17.05
N PRO A 122 5.95 8.76 16.49
CA PRO A 122 7.03 9.72 16.68
C PRO A 122 6.67 11.13 16.23
N VAL A 123 5.93 11.26 15.11
CA VAL A 123 5.49 12.57 14.56
C VAL A 123 4.49 13.24 15.49
N LEU A 124 3.55 12.49 16.08
CA LEU A 124 2.59 13.00 17.05
C LEU A 124 3.25 13.48 18.35
N ARG A 125 4.24 12.74 18.85
CA ARG A 125 4.97 13.10 20.09
C ARG A 125 5.80 14.35 19.94
N ASN A 126 6.32 14.62 18.75
CA ASN A 126 7.26 15.70 18.45
C ASN A 126 6.62 16.86 17.67
N ARG A 127 5.43 17.33 18.08
CA ARG A 127 4.68 18.39 17.40
C ARG A 127 5.49 19.68 17.13
N SER A 128 6.38 20.06 18.06
CA SER A 128 7.28 21.21 17.90
C SER A 128 8.49 20.93 17.00
N LEU A 129 8.72 19.68 16.61
CA LEU A 129 9.89 19.22 15.85
C LEU A 129 9.59 18.95 14.37
N ARG A 130 8.40 19.27 13.87
CA ARG A 130 8.04 19.08 12.44
C ARG A 130 9.13 19.62 11.50
N ALA A 131 9.65 20.80 11.78
CA ALA A 131 10.73 21.39 11.01
C ALA A 131 12.11 20.79 11.30
N ARG A 132 12.26 20.07 12.43
CA ARG A 132 13.54 19.51 12.88
C ARG A 132 13.70 18.01 12.63
N ASN A 133 12.62 17.31 12.33
CA ASN A 133 12.61 15.87 12.11
C ASN A 133 11.88 15.48 10.81
N LEU A 134 12.35 16.11 9.73
CA LEU A 134 11.85 15.87 8.37
C LEU A 134 11.87 14.36 8.05
N GLU A 135 12.91 13.64 8.44
CA GLU A 135 13.07 12.20 8.19
C GLU A 135 11.94 11.36 8.81
N GLN A 136 11.52 11.63 10.05
CA GLN A 136 10.41 10.89 10.68
C GLN A 136 9.08 11.16 9.98
N PHE A 137 8.85 12.41 9.56
CA PHE A 137 7.66 12.75 8.81
C PHE A 137 7.68 12.12 7.41
N GLU A 138 8.80 12.14 6.71
CA GLU A 138 8.95 11.51 5.40
C GLU A 138 8.74 10.01 5.48
N ARG A 139 9.32 9.35 6.49
CA ARG A 139 9.08 7.93 6.75
C ARG A 139 7.60 7.65 6.99
N TYR A 140 6.93 8.42 7.85
CA TYR A 140 5.49 8.27 8.09
C TYR A 140 4.69 8.48 6.80
N ARG A 141 4.98 9.54 6.06
CA ARG A 141 4.33 9.82 4.77
C ARG A 141 4.47 8.65 3.81
N ASP A 142 5.65 8.10 3.69
CA ASP A 142 5.95 7.04 2.72
C ASP A 142 5.24 5.74 3.08
N ILE A 143 5.25 5.34 4.34
CA ILE A 143 4.53 4.16 4.83
C ILE A 143 3.01 4.38 4.67
N SER A 144 2.50 5.49 5.16
CA SER A 144 1.07 5.82 5.04
C SER A 144 0.58 5.89 3.59
N PHE A 145 1.43 6.39 2.68
CA PHE A 145 1.13 6.42 1.24
C PHE A 145 1.03 5.00 0.66
N VAL A 146 1.99 4.13 0.98
CA VAL A 146 2.00 2.72 0.51
C VAL A 146 0.75 2.00 1.02
N SER A 147 0.44 2.10 2.30
CA SER A 147 -0.75 1.48 2.90
C SER A 147 -2.04 2.02 2.28
N THR A 148 -2.13 3.34 2.04
CA THR A 148 -3.31 3.95 1.41
C THR A 148 -3.45 3.51 -0.05
N LEU A 149 -2.35 3.41 -0.80
CA LEU A 149 -2.38 2.98 -2.19
C LEU A 149 -2.76 1.49 -2.31
N ALA A 150 -2.27 0.64 -1.41
CA ALA A 150 -2.67 -0.76 -1.34
C ALA A 150 -4.17 -0.89 -1.09
N GLU A 151 -4.69 -0.16 -0.10
CA GLU A 151 -6.14 -0.15 0.22
C GLU A 151 -6.98 0.49 -0.89
N TYR A 152 -6.47 1.51 -1.59
CA TYR A 152 -7.12 2.08 -2.77
C TYR A 152 -7.29 1.04 -3.88
N MET A 153 -6.22 0.32 -4.24
CA MET A 153 -6.28 -0.74 -5.26
C MET A 153 -7.13 -1.92 -4.80
N HIS A 154 -7.11 -2.23 -3.50
CA HIS A 154 -7.99 -3.23 -2.90
C HIS A 154 -9.46 -2.81 -3.00
N GLY A 155 -9.79 -1.56 -2.71
CA GLY A 155 -11.13 -0.99 -2.87
C GLY A 155 -11.63 -0.94 -4.32
N LEU A 156 -10.72 -0.95 -5.32
CA LEU A 156 -11.09 -1.13 -6.74
C LEU A 156 -11.44 -2.58 -7.06
N TRP A 157 -10.87 -3.54 -6.34
CA TRP A 157 -11.12 -4.97 -6.53
C TRP A 157 -12.28 -5.49 -5.68
N HIS A 158 -12.38 -5.01 -4.43
CA HIS A 158 -13.41 -5.35 -3.45
C HIS A 158 -13.99 -4.08 -2.83
N ASP A 159 -15.01 -4.23 -1.98
CA ASP A 159 -15.55 -3.11 -1.21
C ASP A 159 -14.52 -2.61 -0.18
N VAL A 160 -14.45 -1.28 -0.02
CA VAL A 160 -13.62 -0.63 0.99
C VAL A 160 -14.07 -1.06 2.39
N GLN A 161 -13.17 -1.63 3.16
CA GLN A 161 -13.46 -2.05 4.53
C GLN A 161 -13.39 -0.86 5.49
N ILE A 162 -14.56 -0.46 6.01
CA ILE A 162 -14.64 0.56 7.05
C ILE A 162 -14.37 -0.09 8.39
N ARG A 163 -13.26 0.28 9.02
CA ARG A 163 -12.91 -0.17 10.36
C ARG A 163 -13.34 0.88 11.38
N LEU A 164 -13.95 0.42 12.48
CA LEU A 164 -14.40 1.29 13.58
C LEU A 164 -13.41 1.20 14.73
N GLY A 165 -13.16 2.33 15.38
CA GLY A 165 -12.25 2.43 16.53
C GLY A 165 -11.34 3.65 16.41
N SER A 166 -10.85 4.15 17.54
CA SER A 166 -9.98 5.33 17.60
C SER A 166 -8.58 5.09 17.03
N GLU A 167 -8.17 3.84 16.89
CA GLU A 167 -6.94 3.37 16.28
C GLU A 167 -6.98 3.39 14.75
N HIS A 168 -8.19 3.31 14.17
CA HIS A 168 -8.37 3.31 12.73
C HIS A 168 -8.56 4.72 12.16
N LEU A 169 -8.15 4.89 10.90
CA LEU A 169 -8.37 6.14 10.19
C LEU A 169 -9.88 6.35 9.99
N PRO A 170 -10.45 7.50 10.42
CA PRO A 170 -11.87 7.75 10.22
C PRO A 170 -12.24 7.76 8.72
N TYR A 171 -13.44 7.27 8.38
CA TYR A 171 -13.89 7.09 7.01
C TYR A 171 -13.74 8.34 6.12
N ALA A 172 -14.07 9.52 6.64
CA ALA A 172 -13.95 10.75 5.87
C ALA A 172 -12.50 11.05 5.44
N GLN A 173 -11.52 10.75 6.30
CA GLN A 173 -10.09 10.90 5.99
C GLN A 173 -9.62 9.81 5.02
N LEU A 174 -10.04 8.56 5.23
CA LEU A 174 -9.75 7.47 4.30
C LEU A 174 -10.28 7.80 2.90
N ARG A 175 -11.56 8.20 2.79
CA ARG A 175 -12.17 8.61 1.54
C ARG A 175 -11.39 9.73 0.85
N ARG A 176 -11.05 10.78 1.57
CA ARG A 176 -10.26 11.90 1.06
C ARG A 176 -8.89 11.48 0.50
N ARG A 177 -8.20 10.58 1.21
CA ARG A 177 -6.91 10.02 0.74
C ARG A 177 -7.09 9.21 -0.54
N MET A 178 -8.13 8.37 -0.61
CA MET A 178 -8.42 7.54 -1.78
C MET A 178 -8.88 8.37 -2.98
N GLU A 179 -9.69 9.41 -2.80
CA GLU A 179 -10.08 10.35 -3.85
C GLU A 179 -8.85 11.04 -4.46
N MET A 180 -7.91 11.49 -3.62
CA MET A 180 -6.65 12.06 -4.09
C MET A 180 -5.82 11.02 -4.88
N LEU A 181 -5.82 9.74 -4.46
CA LEU A 181 -5.14 8.68 -5.20
C LEU A 181 -5.86 8.37 -6.52
N ALA A 182 -7.18 8.47 -6.58
CA ALA A 182 -7.95 8.31 -7.81
C ALA A 182 -7.67 9.44 -8.82
N ASP A 183 -7.38 10.66 -8.35
CA ASP A 183 -6.92 11.76 -9.21
C ASP A 183 -5.50 11.50 -9.76
N LEU A 184 -4.62 10.93 -8.95
CA LEU A 184 -3.22 10.65 -9.33
C LEU A 184 -3.09 9.37 -10.17
N PHE A 185 -3.88 8.37 -9.86
CA PHE A 185 -3.94 7.05 -10.50
C PHE A 185 -5.40 6.70 -10.84
N PRO A 186 -5.96 7.26 -11.92
CA PRO A 186 -7.36 7.01 -12.27
C PRO A 186 -7.67 5.51 -12.40
N PRO A 187 -8.83 5.06 -11.87
CA PRO A 187 -9.25 3.68 -12.01
C PRO A 187 -9.38 3.26 -13.47
N ASN A 188 -9.13 1.99 -13.74
CA ASN A 188 -9.42 1.40 -15.05
C ASN A 188 -10.93 1.46 -15.35
N PRO A 189 -11.34 1.50 -16.64
CA PRO A 189 -12.75 1.50 -17.00
C PRO A 189 -13.51 0.34 -16.35
N GLY A 190 -14.62 0.66 -15.68
CA GLY A 190 -15.46 -0.30 -14.96
C GLY A 190 -15.10 -0.52 -13.49
N TYR A 191 -14.01 0.05 -13.00
CA TYR A 191 -13.61 0.01 -11.59
C TYR A 191 -13.97 1.30 -10.87
N ARG A 192 -14.37 1.22 -9.60
CA ARG A 192 -14.68 2.36 -8.72
C ARG A 192 -14.38 1.97 -7.28
N VAL A 193 -13.96 2.94 -6.48
CA VAL A 193 -13.63 2.73 -5.06
C VAL A 193 -14.88 2.74 -4.17
N PHE A 194 -15.86 3.61 -4.48
CA PHE A 194 -17.07 3.80 -3.67
C PHE A 194 -18.31 3.47 -4.50
N ALA A 195 -19.06 2.46 -4.05
CA ALA A 195 -20.30 2.01 -4.73
C ALA A 195 -21.42 3.05 -4.67
N GLU A 196 -21.50 3.82 -3.59
CA GLU A 196 -22.50 4.87 -3.36
C GLU A 196 -22.47 5.99 -4.42
N ASP A 197 -21.36 6.19 -5.11
CA ASP A 197 -21.26 7.16 -6.20
C ASP A 197 -22.08 6.74 -7.45
N LEU A 198 -22.74 5.56 -7.38
CA LEU A 198 -23.64 5.06 -8.43
C LEU A 198 -25.10 5.56 -8.26
N GLU A 199 -25.50 5.96 -7.06
CA GLU A 199 -26.90 6.33 -6.76
C GLU A 199 -27.24 7.79 -7.08
N GLU A 200 -26.22 8.65 -7.33
CA GLU A 200 -26.40 10.09 -7.59
C GLU A 200 -26.49 10.47 -9.08
N LYS A 201 -26.85 9.54 -9.95
CA LYS A 201 -27.12 9.77 -11.38
C LYS A 201 -28.46 9.16 -11.74
#